data_5e46ae7676fba5493dbc7fadf01821f7
#
_entry.id   5e46ae7676fba5493dbc7fadf01821f7
#
_cell.length_a   1.000
_cell.length_b   1.000
_cell.length_c   1.000
_cell.angle_alpha   90.00
_cell.angle_beta   90.00
_cell.angle_gamma   90.00
#
_symmetry.space_group_name_H-M   'P 1'
#
loop_
_entity.id
_entity.type
_entity.pdbx_description
1 polymer ?
#
loop_
_entity_poly.entity_id
_entity_poly.type
_entity_poly.pdbx_seq_one_letter_code
_entity_poly.pdbx_strand_id
1 'polypeptide(L)'
;MKKAQTNIKKVFNGKPQFKRCAGWLLAITFVVFSSLVVVDAEETSFIGANNVAQTAISGEWLADFSRKNQDEVQFTTTRRSERGGQNNTSDGILLSELQGLTREQAFGARTDVNFRIVREAGTFVCEGFFRAGKGAGHWTLTPNQSFVSAMRSRGYDNLTEDNLYSAARFDITTKSIDDLKSAGYDRLSFKELVEANIFDVTPEFIREMKSAGFENLTLKQLVEARIFKVDSQFVKEVEAMGFGRQPLKVLVEMRIFNINPEFISRMRSIGFENLTYRELMDLSVHSVTPEFVNAIKAEGFSVISPRQAVELKIHGVDGEFIRRVKAKGYADVTLKQLVNLRIHDIVK
;
A
#
# COMPACT_ATOMS: atom_id res chain seq x y z
N MET A 1 -4.32 6.63 -15.12
CA MET A 1 -3.16 6.25 -14.33
C MET A 1 -2.81 7.25 -13.22
N LYS A 2 -2.60 8.56 -13.48
CA LYS A 2 -2.29 9.57 -12.41
C LYS A 2 -3.36 9.67 -11.30
N LYS A 3 -4.66 9.53 -11.60
CA LYS A 3 -5.74 9.57 -10.60
C LYS A 3 -5.83 8.33 -9.70
N ALA A 4 -5.50 7.15 -10.20
CA ALA A 4 -5.41 5.93 -9.38
C ALA A 4 -4.28 6.08 -8.35
N GLN A 5 -3.14 6.67 -8.74
CA GLN A 5 -2.04 6.98 -7.81
C GLN A 5 -2.42 8.02 -6.74
N THR A 6 -3.28 8.99 -7.08
CA THR A 6 -3.76 9.99 -6.12
C THR A 6 -4.74 9.38 -5.10
N ASN A 7 -5.58 8.45 -5.53
CA ASN A 7 -6.49 7.72 -4.64
C ASN A 7 -5.74 6.74 -3.72
N ILE A 8 -4.71 6.07 -4.22
CA ILE A 8 -3.82 5.24 -3.40
C ILE A 8 -3.20 6.08 -2.27
N LYS A 9 -2.68 7.30 -2.56
CA LYS A 9 -2.14 8.20 -1.54
C LYS A 9 -3.17 8.63 -0.48
N LYS A 10 -4.44 8.84 -0.84
CA LYS A 10 -5.50 9.20 0.12
C LYS A 10 -5.89 8.05 1.05
N VAL A 11 -5.83 6.81 0.59
CA VAL A 11 -6.16 5.61 1.39
C VAL A 11 -5.17 5.42 2.54
N PHE A 12 -3.90 5.85 2.37
CA PHE A 12 -2.84 5.66 3.37
C PHE A 12 -2.69 6.77 4.43
N ASN A 13 -3.38 7.90 4.28
CA ASN A 13 -3.22 9.04 5.20
C ASN A 13 -4.10 9.01 6.48
N GLY A 14 -4.82 7.94 6.75
CA GLY A 14 -5.91 7.96 7.72
C GLY A 14 -5.75 7.26 9.08
N LYS A 15 -4.70 6.45 9.35
CA LYS A 15 -4.50 5.80 10.67
C LYS A 15 -3.02 5.55 10.99
N PRO A 16 -2.61 5.64 12.28
CA PRO A 16 -1.20 5.58 12.69
C PRO A 16 -0.49 4.24 12.43
N GLN A 17 -1.19 3.12 12.34
CA GLN A 17 -0.59 1.81 12.11
C GLN A 17 -0.03 1.59 10.70
N PHE A 18 -0.47 2.35 9.69
CA PHE A 18 -0.05 2.18 8.30
C PHE A 18 1.11 3.09 7.86
N LYS A 19 1.66 3.91 8.75
CA LYS A 19 2.82 4.75 8.44
C LYS A 19 4.11 3.95 8.24
N ARG A 20 4.13 2.67 8.60
CA ARG A 20 5.32 1.80 8.49
C ARG A 20 5.81 1.54 7.05
N CYS A 21 5.02 1.82 6.02
CA CYS A 21 5.31 1.35 4.66
C CYS A 21 5.30 2.40 3.54
N ALA A 22 5.22 3.70 3.86
CA ALA A 22 5.05 4.74 2.83
C ALA A 22 6.20 4.84 1.80
N GLY A 23 7.42 4.39 2.14
CA GLY A 23 8.57 4.41 1.25
C GLY A 23 8.64 3.24 0.24
N TRP A 24 8.02 2.11 0.57
CA TRP A 24 8.09 0.88 -0.26
C TRP A 24 6.96 0.75 -1.27
N LEU A 25 5.86 1.45 -1.07
CA LEU A 25 4.70 1.39 -1.96
C LEU A 25 4.98 1.84 -3.39
N LEU A 26 5.98 2.69 -3.61
CA LEU A 26 6.41 3.08 -4.95
C LEU A 26 7.16 1.97 -5.69
N ALA A 27 7.80 1.04 -4.99
CA ALA A 27 8.50 -0.10 -5.57
C ALA A 27 7.57 -1.30 -5.81
N ILE A 28 6.59 -1.52 -4.92
CA ILE A 28 5.68 -2.68 -5.01
C ILE A 28 4.59 -2.47 -6.07
N THR A 29 4.11 -1.24 -6.29
CA THR A 29 3.18 -0.95 -7.40
C THR A 29 3.80 -1.20 -8.77
N PHE A 30 5.14 -1.17 -8.91
CA PHE A 30 5.82 -1.51 -10.16
C PHE A 30 5.99 -3.03 -10.34
N VAL A 31 6.04 -3.82 -9.27
CA VAL A 31 6.23 -5.28 -9.32
C VAL A 31 4.92 -6.03 -9.58
N VAL A 32 3.77 -5.48 -9.21
CA VAL A 32 2.46 -6.10 -9.47
C VAL A 32 2.04 -5.97 -10.96
N PHE A 33 2.66 -5.03 -11.71
CA PHE A 33 2.32 -4.80 -13.13
C PHE A 33 3.39 -5.21 -14.15
N SER A 34 4.55 -5.71 -13.71
CA SER A 34 5.59 -6.22 -14.62
C SER A 34 5.75 -7.72 -14.43
N SER A 35 4.98 -8.49 -15.19
CA SER A 35 5.23 -9.91 -15.39
C SER A 35 6.45 -10.12 -16.29
N LEU A 36 7.30 -11.05 -15.85
CA LEU A 36 8.26 -11.84 -16.59
C LEU A 36 9.45 -11.16 -17.31
N VAL A 37 10.61 -11.28 -16.72
CA VAL A 37 11.76 -11.93 -17.39
C VAL A 37 12.47 -12.78 -16.35
N VAL A 38 12.38 -14.10 -16.48
CA VAL A 38 13.23 -15.08 -15.80
C VAL A 38 14.49 -15.18 -16.64
N VAL A 39 15.64 -14.94 -16.04
CA VAL A 39 16.92 -15.37 -16.57
C VAL A 39 17.49 -16.34 -15.57
N ASP A 40 17.49 -17.61 -15.95
CA ASP A 40 18.25 -18.66 -15.31
C ASP A 40 19.74 -18.32 -15.35
N ALA A 41 20.41 -18.37 -14.23
CA ALA A 41 21.86 -18.41 -14.16
C ALA A 41 22.26 -19.59 -13.28
N GLU A 42 22.98 -20.49 -13.90
CA GLU A 42 23.50 -21.75 -13.39
C GLU A 42 24.36 -21.58 -12.13
N GLU A 43 24.15 -22.51 -11.20
CA GLU A 43 24.99 -22.74 -10.03
C GLU A 43 26.40 -23.21 -10.46
N THR A 44 27.41 -22.50 -10.01
CA THR A 44 28.75 -23.07 -9.85
C THR A 44 29.12 -23.08 -8.37
N SER A 45 29.18 -24.31 -7.85
CA SER A 45 29.64 -24.62 -6.52
C SER A 45 31.13 -24.28 -6.33
N PHE A 46 31.45 -23.50 -5.28
CA PHE A 46 32.80 -23.48 -4.72
C PHE A 46 32.72 -23.78 -3.22
N ILE A 47 33.28 -24.95 -2.87
CA ILE A 47 33.56 -25.33 -1.49
C ILE A 47 34.87 -24.61 -1.08
N GLY A 48 34.78 -23.78 -0.07
CA GLY A 48 35.93 -23.17 0.56
C GLY A 48 35.58 -22.72 1.98
N ALA A 49 35.90 -23.59 2.96
CA ALA A 49 35.87 -23.19 4.35
C ALA A 49 37.00 -22.17 4.60
N ASN A 50 36.65 -20.91 4.66
CA ASN A 50 37.53 -19.87 5.20
C ASN A 50 36.72 -19.02 6.16
N ASN A 51 37.26 -18.82 7.38
CA ASN A 51 36.85 -17.78 8.33
C ASN A 51 36.94 -16.42 7.63
N VAL A 52 35.93 -16.07 6.86
CA VAL A 52 35.74 -14.71 6.37
C VAL A 52 35.29 -13.91 7.58
N ALA A 53 36.07 -12.95 8.01
CA ALA A 53 35.60 -11.91 8.93
C ALA A 53 34.27 -11.40 8.37
N GLN A 54 33.18 -11.69 9.09
CA GLN A 54 31.82 -11.35 8.67
C GLN A 54 31.79 -9.84 8.52
N THR A 55 31.73 -9.34 7.31
CA THR A 55 31.65 -7.90 7.03
C THR A 55 30.44 -7.38 7.81
N ALA A 56 30.67 -6.40 8.67
CA ALA A 56 29.61 -5.89 9.53
C ALA A 56 28.49 -5.30 8.66
N ILE A 57 27.27 -5.83 8.82
CA ILE A 57 26.10 -5.27 8.14
C ILE A 57 25.86 -3.88 8.73
N SER A 58 26.06 -2.83 7.91
CA SER A 58 26.05 -1.46 8.38
C SER A 58 25.41 -0.48 7.37
N GLY A 59 25.14 0.72 7.85
CA GLY A 59 24.58 1.79 7.02
C GLY A 59 24.40 3.08 7.81
N GLU A 60 23.60 3.98 7.27
CA GLU A 60 23.29 5.28 7.86
C GLU A 60 21.85 5.30 8.39
N TRP A 61 21.58 6.12 9.39
CA TRP A 61 20.25 6.37 9.87
C TRP A 61 19.94 7.85 9.93
N LEU A 62 18.67 8.16 9.68
CA LEU A 62 18.03 9.45 9.92
C LEU A 62 16.82 9.25 10.81
N ALA A 63 16.59 10.17 11.72
CA ALA A 63 15.46 10.16 12.63
C ALA A 63 14.77 11.52 12.67
N ASP A 64 13.43 11.54 12.63
CA ASP A 64 12.63 12.76 12.74
C ASP A 64 11.39 12.49 13.60
N PHE A 65 11.35 13.08 14.79
CA PHE A 65 10.18 13.04 15.66
C PHE A 65 9.14 14.06 15.18
N SER A 66 7.92 13.58 14.95
CA SER A 66 6.82 14.47 14.60
C SER A 66 6.49 15.42 15.76
N ARG A 67 6.22 16.69 15.46
CA ARG A 67 5.75 17.65 16.48
C ARG A 67 4.42 17.24 17.15
N LYS A 68 3.64 16.37 16.49
CA LYS A 68 2.33 15.90 16.98
C LYS A 68 2.42 14.63 17.80
N ASN A 69 3.44 13.79 17.55
CA ASN A 69 3.68 12.55 18.29
C ASN A 69 5.17 12.47 18.63
N GLN A 70 5.51 12.73 19.88
CA GLN A 70 6.89 12.70 20.36
C GLN A 70 7.30 11.32 20.92
N ASP A 71 6.39 10.37 20.95
CA ASP A 71 6.67 9.00 21.40
C ASP A 71 7.04 8.08 20.25
N GLU A 72 6.85 8.54 19.01
CA GLU A 72 7.19 7.78 17.79
C GLU A 72 8.10 8.61 16.88
N VAL A 73 9.21 8.03 16.48
CA VAL A 73 10.18 8.61 15.55
C VAL A 73 10.00 7.99 14.17
N GLN A 74 9.98 8.82 13.13
CA GLN A 74 10.19 8.36 11.76
C GLN A 74 11.67 8.02 11.60
N PHE A 75 11.98 6.72 11.59
CA PHE A 75 13.35 6.21 11.54
C PHE A 75 13.65 5.67 10.14
N THR A 76 14.58 6.30 9.45
CA THR A 76 15.00 5.89 8.11
C THR A 76 16.37 5.26 8.18
N THR A 77 16.52 4.07 7.65
CA THR A 77 17.81 3.40 7.48
C THR A 77 18.17 3.37 5.99
N THR A 78 19.42 3.65 5.72
CA THR A 78 20.01 3.60 4.38
C THR A 78 21.17 2.60 4.40
N ARG A 79 21.19 1.66 3.45
CA ARG A 79 22.35 0.75 3.25
C ARG A 79 22.56 0.44 1.77
N ARG A 80 23.78 0.05 1.45
CA ARG A 80 24.07 -0.56 0.15
C ARG A 80 23.79 -2.06 0.25
N SER A 81 22.97 -2.59 -0.64
CA SER A 81 22.71 -4.03 -0.72
C SER A 81 23.89 -4.77 -1.33
N GLU A 82 23.97 -6.09 -1.10
CA GLU A 82 24.96 -6.97 -1.71
C GLU A 82 25.00 -6.85 -3.25
N ARG A 83 23.86 -6.56 -3.88
CA ARG A 83 23.72 -6.36 -5.33
C ARG A 83 24.09 -4.95 -5.80
N GLY A 84 24.64 -4.10 -4.93
CA GLY A 84 25.12 -2.74 -5.25
C GLY A 84 24.04 -1.65 -5.29
N GLY A 85 22.77 -1.97 -5.04
CA GLY A 85 21.68 -0.99 -4.92
C GLY A 85 21.69 -0.28 -3.56
N GLN A 86 21.24 0.97 -3.51
CA GLN A 86 20.98 1.68 -2.26
C GLN A 86 19.53 1.44 -1.82
N ASN A 87 19.36 0.89 -0.64
CA ASN A 87 18.05 0.63 -0.04
C ASN A 87 17.78 1.63 1.08
N ASN A 88 16.66 2.34 0.97
CA ASN A 88 16.15 3.23 2.00
C ASN A 88 14.87 2.66 2.57
N THR A 89 14.83 2.43 3.87
CA THR A 89 13.64 1.94 4.58
C THR A 89 13.27 2.93 5.67
N SER A 90 12.02 3.36 5.69
CA SER A 90 11.53 4.36 6.65
C SER A 90 10.20 3.91 7.26
N ASP A 91 10.14 3.86 8.59
CA ASP A 91 8.92 3.53 9.36
C ASP A 91 8.91 4.22 10.72
N GLY A 92 7.79 4.12 11.43
CA GLY A 92 7.66 4.60 12.81
C GLY A 92 8.25 3.59 13.79
N ILE A 93 9.12 4.06 14.69
CA ILE A 93 9.64 3.29 15.82
C ILE A 93 9.31 4.06 17.10
N LEU A 94 8.87 3.36 18.14
CA LEU A 94 8.62 3.99 19.44
C LEU A 94 9.94 4.41 20.10
N LEU A 95 9.94 5.58 20.75
CA LEU A 95 11.10 6.04 21.53
C LEU A 95 11.55 5.00 22.57
N SER A 96 10.60 4.25 23.17
CA SER A 96 10.87 3.18 24.11
C SER A 96 11.65 1.99 23.53
N GLU A 97 11.65 1.83 22.20
CA GLU A 97 12.40 0.79 21.50
C GLU A 97 13.87 1.21 21.22
N LEU A 98 14.18 2.51 21.35
CA LEU A 98 15.52 3.07 21.16
C LEU A 98 16.28 3.01 22.51
N GLN A 99 16.71 1.80 22.88
CA GLN A 99 17.33 1.55 24.17
C GLN A 99 18.65 2.34 24.35
N GLY A 100 18.70 3.18 25.38
CA GLY A 100 19.83 4.06 25.66
C GLY A 100 19.68 5.49 25.14
N LEU A 101 18.61 5.81 24.38
CA LEU A 101 18.26 7.17 24.02
C LEU A 101 17.24 7.75 25.01
N THR A 102 17.59 8.86 25.65
CA THR A 102 16.63 9.56 26.54
C THR A 102 15.86 10.62 25.75
N ARG A 103 14.71 11.04 26.31
CA ARG A 103 13.89 12.10 25.74
C ARG A 103 14.62 13.43 25.70
N GLU A 104 15.41 13.73 26.74
CA GLU A 104 16.23 14.93 26.84
C GLU A 104 17.30 14.99 25.73
N GLN A 105 17.94 13.85 25.44
CA GLN A 105 18.90 13.75 24.36
C GLN A 105 18.22 13.92 22.99
N ALA A 106 17.05 13.32 22.81
CA ALA A 106 16.31 13.38 21.53
C ALA A 106 15.85 14.81 21.20
N PHE A 107 15.33 15.56 22.19
CA PHE A 107 14.67 16.85 21.97
C PHE A 107 15.49 18.06 22.38
N GLY A 108 16.60 17.88 23.09
CA GLY A 108 17.46 18.94 23.61
C GLY A 108 18.36 19.59 22.57
N ALA A 109 19.40 20.24 23.08
CA ALA A 109 20.51 20.73 22.25
C ALA A 109 21.23 19.56 21.58
N ARG A 110 22.10 19.88 20.59
CA ARG A 110 22.88 18.82 19.93
C ARG A 110 23.63 17.98 20.97
N THR A 111 23.37 16.69 20.95
CA THR A 111 23.96 15.71 21.84
C THR A 111 24.34 14.47 21.04
N ASP A 112 25.57 14.00 21.21
CA ASP A 112 26.02 12.73 20.64
C ASP A 112 25.34 11.58 21.41
N VAL A 113 24.90 10.56 20.67
CA VAL A 113 24.11 9.45 21.20
C VAL A 113 24.65 8.11 20.74
N ASN A 114 24.46 7.12 21.62
CA ASN A 114 24.64 5.71 21.30
C ASN A 114 23.43 4.97 21.86
N PHE A 115 22.65 4.33 20.98
CA PHE A 115 21.46 3.59 21.36
C PHE A 115 21.34 2.29 20.58
N ARG A 116 20.45 1.40 21.02
CA ARG A 116 20.23 0.10 20.40
C ARG A 116 18.77 -0.09 20.05
N ILE A 117 18.55 -0.82 18.94
CA ILE A 117 17.25 -1.37 18.59
C ILE A 117 17.41 -2.89 18.63
N VAL A 118 16.82 -3.52 19.66
CA VAL A 118 16.94 -4.95 19.90
C VAL A 118 15.77 -5.68 19.25
N ARG A 119 16.11 -6.65 18.40
CA ARG A 119 15.15 -7.54 17.73
C ARG A 119 15.57 -8.99 17.90
N GLU A 120 14.65 -9.93 17.71
CA GLU A 120 14.99 -11.36 17.77
C GLU A 120 16.06 -11.74 16.75
N ALA A 121 16.00 -11.18 15.54
CA ALA A 121 16.94 -11.45 14.46
C ALA A 121 18.32 -10.81 14.65
N GLY A 122 18.45 -9.79 15.52
CA GLY A 122 19.72 -9.12 15.79
C GLY A 122 19.54 -7.76 16.45
N THR A 123 20.64 -7.11 16.75
CA THR A 123 20.66 -5.81 17.41
C THR A 123 21.31 -4.76 16.52
N PHE A 124 20.58 -3.68 16.22
CA PHE A 124 21.17 -2.48 15.66
C PHE A 124 21.84 -1.68 16.78
N VAL A 125 23.11 -1.38 16.62
CA VAL A 125 23.84 -0.39 17.41
C VAL A 125 23.92 0.88 16.58
N CYS A 126 23.36 1.96 17.09
CA CYS A 126 23.22 3.24 16.40
C CYS A 126 24.07 4.31 17.11
N GLU A 127 24.98 4.92 16.38
CA GLU A 127 25.86 6.01 16.84
C GLU A 127 25.62 7.24 15.99
N GLY A 128 25.59 8.42 16.61
CA GLY A 128 25.37 9.66 15.90
C GLY A 128 24.99 10.80 16.84
N PHE A 129 24.09 11.66 16.42
CA PHE A 129 23.63 12.79 17.24
C PHE A 129 22.13 13.03 17.06
N PHE A 130 21.55 13.66 18.09
CA PHE A 130 20.23 14.29 18.02
C PHE A 130 20.31 15.77 18.30
N ARG A 131 19.34 16.53 17.75
CA ARG A 131 19.09 17.94 18.05
C ARG A 131 17.63 18.25 17.76
N ALA A 132 16.90 18.75 18.75
CA ALA A 132 15.53 19.24 18.60
C ALA A 132 14.59 18.27 17.85
N GLY A 133 14.62 17.00 18.21
CA GLY A 133 13.78 15.94 17.64
C GLY A 133 14.27 15.35 16.33
N LYS A 134 15.44 15.76 15.84
CA LYS A 134 16.06 15.23 14.62
C LYS A 134 17.42 14.63 14.89
N GLY A 135 17.71 13.50 14.25
CA GLY A 135 18.97 12.79 14.44
C GLY A 135 19.51 12.20 13.15
N ALA A 136 20.81 11.96 13.16
CA ALA A 136 21.53 11.29 12.07
C ALA A 136 22.75 10.56 12.62
N GLY A 137 23.15 9.49 11.93
CA GLY A 137 24.32 8.73 12.30
C GLY A 137 24.51 7.47 11.50
N HIS A 138 25.28 6.55 12.08
CA HIS A 138 25.58 5.24 11.51
C HIS A 138 24.99 4.13 12.39
N TRP A 139 24.63 3.04 11.75
CA TRP A 139 24.20 1.83 12.44
C TRP A 139 25.03 0.63 12.00
N THR A 140 25.20 -0.30 12.91
CA THR A 140 25.77 -1.62 12.67
C THR A 140 24.80 -2.66 13.20
N LEU A 141 24.48 -3.69 12.42
CA LEU A 141 23.66 -4.81 12.83
C LEU A 141 24.55 -5.98 13.24
N THR A 142 24.35 -6.47 14.46
CA THR A 142 24.90 -7.73 14.95
C THR A 142 23.80 -8.79 14.89
N PRO A 143 23.88 -9.77 13.96
CA PRO A 143 22.90 -10.85 13.86
C PRO A 143 22.89 -11.73 15.10
N ASN A 144 21.71 -12.20 15.50
CA ASN A 144 21.55 -13.17 16.57
C ASN A 144 21.72 -14.60 16.04
N GLN A 145 22.79 -15.30 16.45
CA GLN A 145 23.07 -16.65 15.98
C GLN A 145 22.01 -17.68 16.41
N SER A 146 21.34 -17.46 17.54
CA SER A 146 20.22 -18.30 17.97
C SER A 146 19.03 -18.18 17.00
N PHE A 147 18.74 -16.95 16.53
CA PHE A 147 17.72 -16.73 15.50
C PHE A 147 18.12 -17.41 14.19
N VAL A 148 19.36 -17.24 13.73
CA VAL A 148 19.86 -17.89 12.49
C VAL A 148 19.70 -19.40 12.58
N SER A 149 20.06 -20.02 13.72
CA SER A 149 19.89 -21.46 13.95
C SER A 149 18.41 -21.87 13.96
N ALA A 150 17.54 -21.08 14.57
CA ALA A 150 16.10 -21.31 14.62
C ALA A 150 15.44 -21.15 13.24
N MET A 151 15.92 -20.25 12.40
CA MET A 151 15.48 -20.10 11.01
C MET A 151 15.87 -21.31 10.15
N ARG A 152 17.12 -21.79 10.33
CA ARG A 152 17.59 -22.99 9.65
C ARG A 152 16.73 -24.21 9.98
N SER A 153 16.38 -24.40 11.25
CA SER A 153 15.49 -25.51 11.67
C SER A 153 14.07 -25.42 11.07
N ARG A 154 13.70 -24.26 10.54
CA ARG A 154 12.43 -24.01 9.84
C ARG A 154 12.54 -24.06 8.31
N GLY A 155 13.73 -24.45 7.79
CA GLY A 155 13.97 -24.60 6.35
C GLY A 155 14.52 -23.36 5.65
N TYR A 156 14.98 -22.35 6.40
CA TYR A 156 15.64 -21.16 5.85
C TYR A 156 17.15 -21.26 6.01
N ASP A 157 17.78 -22.15 5.27
CA ASP A 157 19.20 -22.54 5.45
C ASP A 157 20.20 -21.46 5.01
N ASN A 158 19.83 -20.65 3.99
CA ASN A 158 20.73 -19.71 3.33
C ASN A 158 20.27 -18.27 3.52
N LEU A 159 20.32 -17.77 4.77
CA LEU A 159 20.03 -16.36 5.04
C LEU A 159 21.22 -15.49 4.63
N THR A 160 21.00 -14.63 3.63
CA THR A 160 21.96 -13.60 3.23
C THR A 160 22.00 -12.44 4.24
N GLU A 161 22.99 -11.56 4.12
CA GLU A 161 23.03 -10.31 4.91
C GLU A 161 21.76 -9.45 4.68
N ASP A 162 21.25 -9.42 3.44
CA ASP A 162 20.00 -8.72 3.12
C ASP A 162 18.79 -9.35 3.83
N ASN A 163 18.78 -10.69 3.97
CA ASN A 163 17.74 -11.38 4.73
C ASN A 163 17.83 -11.07 6.23
N LEU A 164 19.02 -11.11 6.82
CA LEU A 164 19.23 -10.82 8.24
C LEU A 164 18.88 -9.37 8.58
N TYR A 165 19.31 -8.43 7.73
CA TYR A 165 18.89 -7.03 7.84
C TYR A 165 17.37 -6.89 7.77
N SER A 166 16.71 -7.52 6.80
CA SER A 166 15.26 -7.44 6.64
C SER A 166 14.52 -8.07 7.82
N ALA A 167 15.01 -9.21 8.35
CA ALA A 167 14.46 -9.84 9.54
C ALA A 167 14.51 -8.91 10.76
N ALA A 168 15.67 -8.31 11.01
CA ALA A 168 15.84 -7.40 12.13
C ALA A 168 15.09 -6.07 11.92
N ARG A 169 15.07 -5.58 10.69
CA ARG A 169 14.43 -4.28 10.34
C ARG A 169 12.91 -4.34 10.44
N PHE A 170 12.31 -5.43 10.00
CA PHE A 170 10.86 -5.62 10.00
C PHE A 170 10.36 -6.49 11.15
N ASP A 171 11.19 -6.73 12.16
CA ASP A 171 10.87 -7.47 13.37
C ASP A 171 10.26 -8.85 13.09
N ILE A 172 10.89 -9.61 12.19
CA ILE A 172 10.48 -10.99 11.92
C ILE A 172 10.92 -11.85 13.10
N THR A 173 9.96 -12.54 13.72
CA THR A 173 10.20 -13.44 14.87
C THR A 173 9.97 -14.89 14.49
N THR A 174 10.59 -15.81 15.21
CA THR A 174 10.32 -17.24 15.05
C THR A 174 8.85 -17.56 15.35
N LYS A 175 8.25 -16.83 16.30
CA LYS A 175 6.82 -16.95 16.61
C LYS A 175 5.94 -16.57 15.44
N SER A 176 6.20 -15.43 14.75
CA SER A 176 5.39 -15.00 13.60
C SER A 176 5.41 -16.04 12.47
N ILE A 177 6.53 -16.74 12.27
CA ILE A 177 6.67 -17.80 11.28
C ILE A 177 5.84 -19.03 11.68
N ASP A 178 5.95 -19.46 12.93
CA ASP A 178 5.19 -20.60 13.44
C ASP A 178 3.68 -20.33 13.45
N ASP A 179 3.28 -19.10 13.72
CA ASP A 179 1.90 -18.64 13.67
C ASP A 179 1.33 -18.71 12.24
N LEU A 180 2.08 -18.24 11.24
CA LEU A 180 1.68 -18.35 9.82
C LEU A 180 1.60 -19.81 9.38
N LYS A 181 2.57 -20.64 9.77
CA LYS A 181 2.56 -22.08 9.50
C LYS A 181 1.31 -22.74 10.10
N SER A 182 0.97 -22.42 11.34
CA SER A 182 -0.22 -22.94 12.03
C SER A 182 -1.53 -22.48 11.37
N ALA A 183 -1.52 -21.32 10.67
CA ALA A 183 -2.64 -20.82 9.89
C ALA A 183 -2.77 -21.48 8.50
N GLY A 184 -1.83 -22.36 8.12
CA GLY A 184 -1.83 -23.13 6.87
C GLY A 184 -0.84 -22.61 5.81
N TYR A 185 0.08 -21.72 6.18
CA TYR A 185 1.11 -21.15 5.29
C TYR A 185 2.50 -21.67 5.68
N ASP A 186 2.78 -22.95 5.40
CA ASP A 186 3.96 -23.69 5.88
C ASP A 186 5.18 -23.62 4.96
N ARG A 187 5.03 -23.12 3.73
CA ARG A 187 6.09 -23.08 2.70
C ARG A 187 6.29 -21.69 2.12
N LEU A 188 6.45 -20.72 3.00
CA LEU A 188 6.69 -19.35 2.56
C LEU A 188 8.17 -19.15 2.24
N SER A 189 8.44 -18.47 1.12
CA SER A 189 9.77 -17.93 0.88
C SER A 189 10.10 -16.85 1.92
N PHE A 190 11.38 -16.54 2.13
CA PHE A 190 11.78 -15.47 3.04
C PHE A 190 11.16 -14.11 2.64
N LYS A 191 11.05 -13.84 1.34
CA LYS A 191 10.40 -12.64 0.82
C LYS A 191 8.92 -12.56 1.24
N GLU A 192 8.19 -13.66 1.15
CA GLU A 192 6.79 -13.71 1.57
C GLU A 192 6.62 -13.52 3.09
N LEU A 193 7.56 -14.03 3.91
CA LEU A 193 7.58 -13.73 5.35
C LEU A 193 7.73 -12.23 5.62
N VAL A 194 8.65 -11.58 4.90
CA VAL A 194 8.85 -10.12 4.99
C VAL A 194 7.57 -9.38 4.58
N GLU A 195 6.95 -9.76 3.47
CA GLU A 195 5.70 -9.14 3.00
C GLU A 195 4.56 -9.34 4.01
N ALA A 196 4.40 -10.55 4.55
CA ALA A 196 3.39 -10.84 5.57
C ALA A 196 3.54 -9.93 6.80
N ASN A 197 4.77 -9.75 7.25
CA ASN A 197 5.05 -8.93 8.43
C ASN A 197 4.86 -7.42 8.15
N ILE A 198 5.37 -6.92 7.02
CA ILE A 198 5.21 -5.52 6.60
C ILE A 198 3.73 -5.13 6.49
N PHE A 199 2.90 -6.00 5.93
CA PHE A 199 1.48 -5.75 5.71
C PHE A 199 0.58 -6.30 6.82
N ASP A 200 1.17 -6.74 7.93
CA ASP A 200 0.44 -7.18 9.13
C ASP A 200 -0.58 -8.30 8.80
N VAL A 201 -0.14 -9.30 8.00
CA VAL A 201 -0.91 -10.52 7.74
C VAL A 201 -0.75 -11.46 8.93
N THR A 202 -1.63 -11.28 9.91
CA THR A 202 -1.62 -12.07 11.16
C THR A 202 -2.55 -13.28 11.08
N PRO A 203 -2.38 -14.28 11.96
CA PRO A 203 -3.33 -15.40 12.08
C PRO A 203 -4.77 -14.93 12.33
N GLU A 204 -4.94 -13.83 13.08
CA GLU A 204 -6.25 -13.22 13.35
C GLU A 204 -6.90 -12.76 12.05
N PHE A 205 -6.15 -12.00 11.23
CA PHE A 205 -6.64 -11.54 9.94
C PHE A 205 -6.95 -12.69 8.98
N ILE A 206 -6.12 -13.74 8.98
CA ILE A 206 -6.36 -14.95 8.18
C ILE A 206 -7.67 -15.62 8.61
N ARG A 207 -7.90 -15.79 9.93
CA ARG A 207 -9.16 -16.36 10.45
C ARG A 207 -10.34 -15.47 10.13
N GLU A 208 -10.19 -14.16 10.25
CA GLU A 208 -11.21 -13.17 9.90
C GLU A 208 -11.64 -13.30 8.44
N MET A 209 -10.70 -13.38 7.52
CA MET A 209 -10.99 -13.53 6.08
C MET A 209 -11.62 -14.90 5.78
N LYS A 210 -11.17 -15.99 6.42
CA LYS A 210 -11.80 -17.31 6.31
C LYS A 210 -13.27 -17.25 6.78
N SER A 211 -13.55 -16.62 7.92
CA SER A 211 -14.91 -16.45 8.45
C SER A 211 -15.79 -15.58 7.55
N ALA A 212 -15.19 -14.64 6.80
CA ALA A 212 -15.87 -13.86 5.77
C ALA A 212 -16.06 -14.66 4.45
N GLY A 213 -15.65 -15.95 4.41
CA GLY A 213 -15.83 -16.89 3.32
C GLY A 213 -14.73 -16.94 2.29
N PHE A 214 -13.54 -16.46 2.62
CA PHE A 214 -12.34 -16.55 1.80
C PHE A 214 -11.40 -17.62 2.38
N GLU A 215 -11.78 -18.89 2.25
CA GLU A 215 -11.08 -20.01 2.90
C GLU A 215 -9.68 -20.29 2.34
N ASN A 216 -9.46 -20.02 1.06
CA ASN A 216 -8.26 -20.46 0.31
C ASN A 216 -7.51 -19.28 -0.33
N LEU A 217 -7.35 -18.16 0.38
CA LEU A 217 -6.52 -17.06 -0.13
C LEU A 217 -5.04 -17.46 -0.09
N THR A 218 -4.32 -17.14 -1.14
CA THR A 218 -2.85 -17.16 -1.13
C THR A 218 -2.32 -16.04 -0.24
N LEU A 219 -1.08 -16.13 0.23
CA LEU A 219 -0.46 -15.04 1.00
C LEU A 219 -0.48 -13.72 0.22
N LYS A 220 -0.18 -13.76 -1.07
CA LYS A 220 -0.24 -12.59 -1.95
C LYS A 220 -1.62 -11.93 -1.95
N GLN A 221 -2.69 -12.70 -1.95
CA GLN A 221 -4.07 -12.19 -1.87
C GLN A 221 -4.39 -11.59 -0.50
N LEU A 222 -3.87 -12.18 0.59
CA LEU A 222 -4.00 -11.60 1.93
C LEU A 222 -3.24 -10.27 2.05
N VAL A 223 -2.03 -10.20 1.51
CA VAL A 223 -1.26 -8.95 1.41
C VAL A 223 -2.03 -7.90 0.61
N GLU A 224 -2.59 -8.28 -0.55
CA GLU A 224 -3.42 -7.38 -1.37
C GLU A 224 -4.65 -6.89 -0.59
N ALA A 225 -5.34 -7.78 0.14
CA ALA A 225 -6.47 -7.42 0.99
C ALA A 225 -6.06 -6.40 2.07
N ARG A 226 -4.90 -6.57 2.71
CA ARG A 226 -4.36 -5.60 3.69
C ARG A 226 -4.01 -4.26 3.05
N ILE A 227 -3.32 -4.27 1.89
CA ILE A 227 -2.96 -3.04 1.15
C ILE A 227 -4.20 -2.21 0.84
N PHE A 228 -5.25 -2.84 0.35
CA PHE A 228 -6.49 -2.16 -0.06
C PHE A 228 -7.55 -2.11 1.04
N LYS A 229 -7.23 -2.53 2.26
CA LYS A 229 -8.14 -2.52 3.42
C LYS A 229 -9.45 -3.28 3.15
N VAL A 230 -9.32 -4.42 2.52
CA VAL A 230 -10.41 -5.38 2.41
C VAL A 230 -10.34 -6.28 3.63
N ASP A 231 -11.24 -6.07 4.57
CA ASP A 231 -11.43 -6.82 5.81
C ASP A 231 -12.87 -7.37 5.88
N SER A 232 -13.19 -8.14 6.90
CA SER A 232 -14.53 -8.73 7.06
C SER A 232 -15.62 -7.67 7.22
N GLN A 233 -15.28 -6.51 7.77
CA GLN A 233 -16.22 -5.40 7.89
C GLN A 233 -16.60 -4.87 6.51
N PHE A 234 -15.61 -4.67 5.63
CA PHE A 234 -15.88 -4.20 4.27
C PHE A 234 -16.67 -5.22 3.44
N VAL A 235 -16.40 -6.52 3.62
CA VAL A 235 -17.21 -7.59 3.00
C VAL A 235 -18.68 -7.42 3.36
N LYS A 236 -18.99 -7.25 4.66
CA LYS A 236 -20.36 -7.03 5.15
C LYS A 236 -20.97 -5.73 4.61
N GLU A 237 -20.18 -4.66 4.52
CA GLU A 237 -20.64 -3.40 3.92
C GLU A 237 -21.08 -3.60 2.46
N VAL A 238 -20.28 -4.33 1.67
CA VAL A 238 -20.60 -4.63 0.26
C VAL A 238 -21.85 -5.50 0.14
N GLU A 239 -22.00 -6.50 1.00
CA GLU A 239 -23.23 -7.31 1.07
C GLU A 239 -24.46 -6.45 1.41
N ALA A 240 -24.34 -5.55 2.38
CA ALA A 240 -25.40 -4.62 2.78
C ALA A 240 -25.76 -3.60 1.68
N MET A 241 -24.84 -3.28 0.76
CA MET A 241 -25.12 -2.47 -0.42
C MET A 241 -25.99 -3.19 -1.47
N GLY A 242 -26.24 -4.50 -1.30
CA GLY A 242 -27.06 -5.31 -2.20
C GLY A 242 -26.29 -6.07 -3.28
N PHE A 243 -24.95 -6.06 -3.25
CA PHE A 243 -24.14 -6.78 -4.24
C PHE A 243 -23.93 -8.25 -3.89
N GLY A 244 -24.36 -8.70 -2.70
CA GLY A 244 -24.08 -10.04 -2.21
C GLY A 244 -22.58 -10.29 -2.04
N ARG A 245 -22.20 -11.57 -1.92
CA ARG A 245 -20.79 -11.95 -1.77
C ARG A 245 -20.04 -11.72 -3.07
N GLN A 246 -18.97 -10.92 -3.02
CA GLN A 246 -18.13 -10.60 -4.15
C GLN A 246 -16.76 -11.30 -4.04
N PRO A 247 -16.12 -11.69 -5.17
CA PRO A 247 -14.74 -12.14 -5.18
C PRO A 247 -13.79 -11.07 -4.63
N LEU A 248 -12.67 -11.50 -4.02
CA LEU A 248 -11.65 -10.56 -3.47
C LEU A 248 -11.22 -9.50 -4.48
N LYS A 249 -11.01 -9.89 -5.74
CA LYS A 249 -10.64 -8.95 -6.82
C LYS A 249 -11.64 -7.80 -6.95
N VAL A 250 -12.94 -8.10 -6.93
CA VAL A 250 -13.99 -7.07 -7.01
C VAL A 250 -13.97 -6.16 -5.79
N LEU A 251 -13.77 -6.72 -4.59
CA LEU A 251 -13.67 -5.93 -3.35
C LEU A 251 -12.46 -5.00 -3.38
N VAL A 252 -11.32 -5.47 -3.89
CA VAL A 252 -10.12 -4.65 -4.09
C VAL A 252 -10.40 -3.52 -5.09
N GLU A 253 -11.03 -3.81 -6.22
CA GLU A 253 -11.43 -2.81 -7.22
C GLU A 253 -12.40 -1.78 -6.61
N MET A 254 -13.38 -2.20 -5.79
CA MET A 254 -14.28 -1.27 -5.10
C MET A 254 -13.52 -0.32 -4.18
N ARG A 255 -12.49 -0.80 -3.47
CA ARG A 255 -11.61 0.05 -2.65
C ARG A 255 -10.76 1.02 -3.48
N ILE A 256 -10.16 0.54 -4.58
CA ILE A 256 -9.33 1.37 -5.49
C ILE A 256 -10.15 2.52 -6.07
N PHE A 257 -11.36 2.23 -6.49
CA PHE A 257 -12.26 3.19 -7.15
C PHE A 257 -13.22 3.88 -6.19
N ASN A 258 -13.03 3.69 -4.87
CA ASN A 258 -13.83 4.33 -3.82
C ASN A 258 -15.35 4.11 -3.98
N ILE A 259 -15.72 2.92 -4.41
CA ILE A 259 -17.13 2.50 -4.45
C ILE A 259 -17.53 2.12 -3.03
N ASN A 260 -18.28 2.98 -2.39
CA ASN A 260 -18.72 2.87 -1.01
C ASN A 260 -20.18 3.32 -0.87
N PRO A 261 -20.84 3.14 0.29
CA PRO A 261 -22.22 3.53 0.48
C PRO A 261 -22.51 5.00 0.16
N GLU A 262 -21.56 5.90 0.47
CA GLU A 262 -21.69 7.33 0.18
C GLU A 262 -21.73 7.59 -1.33
N PHE A 263 -20.81 6.98 -2.09
CA PHE A 263 -20.79 7.10 -3.56
C PHE A 263 -22.10 6.61 -4.17
N ILE A 264 -22.60 5.44 -3.73
CA ILE A 264 -23.86 4.88 -4.21
C ILE A 264 -25.04 5.79 -3.86
N SER A 265 -25.10 6.31 -2.64
CA SER A 265 -26.14 7.25 -2.20
C SER A 265 -26.15 8.51 -3.06
N ARG A 266 -24.98 9.07 -3.37
CA ARG A 266 -24.83 10.23 -4.26
C ARG A 266 -25.30 9.95 -5.69
N MET A 267 -25.05 8.75 -6.21
CA MET A 267 -25.55 8.36 -7.54
C MET A 267 -27.08 8.17 -7.53
N ARG A 268 -27.63 7.59 -6.45
CA ARG A 268 -29.09 7.47 -6.29
C ARG A 268 -29.78 8.84 -6.22
N SER A 269 -29.19 9.82 -5.56
CA SER A 269 -29.77 11.17 -5.42
C SER A 269 -29.96 11.89 -6.76
N ILE A 270 -29.30 11.45 -7.82
CA ILE A 270 -29.47 11.97 -9.18
C ILE A 270 -30.31 11.07 -10.09
N GLY A 271 -30.97 10.05 -9.51
CA GLY A 271 -31.86 9.12 -10.20
C GLY A 271 -31.17 7.91 -10.83
N PHE A 272 -29.92 7.62 -10.46
CA PHE A 272 -29.25 6.38 -10.86
C PHE A 272 -29.53 5.30 -9.82
N GLU A 273 -30.68 4.66 -9.98
CA GLU A 273 -31.09 3.56 -9.10
C GLU A 273 -30.67 2.20 -9.66
N ASN A 274 -30.56 1.18 -8.77
CA ASN A 274 -30.26 -0.20 -9.14
C ASN A 274 -28.99 -0.38 -10.00
N LEU A 275 -27.96 0.45 -9.75
CA LEU A 275 -26.71 0.36 -10.46
C LEU A 275 -26.03 -0.98 -10.24
N THR A 276 -25.63 -1.61 -11.32
CA THR A 276 -24.75 -2.78 -11.28
C THR A 276 -23.35 -2.37 -10.84
N TYR A 277 -22.59 -3.34 -10.32
CA TYR A 277 -21.16 -3.12 -9.98
C TYR A 277 -20.39 -2.52 -11.18
N ARG A 278 -20.63 -3.02 -12.40
CA ARG A 278 -19.96 -2.52 -13.62
C ARG A 278 -20.28 -1.06 -13.90
N GLU A 279 -21.53 -0.66 -13.77
CA GLU A 279 -21.93 0.75 -13.96
C GLU A 279 -21.31 1.66 -12.90
N LEU A 280 -21.26 1.22 -11.63
CA LEU A 280 -20.57 1.97 -10.57
C LEU A 280 -19.08 2.12 -10.86
N MET A 281 -18.43 1.06 -11.35
CA MET A 281 -17.04 1.10 -11.79
C MET A 281 -16.84 2.14 -12.91
N ASP A 282 -17.66 2.07 -13.97
CA ASP A 282 -17.54 2.98 -15.10
C ASP A 282 -17.77 4.44 -14.68
N LEU A 283 -18.77 4.71 -13.84
CA LEU A 283 -19.04 6.03 -13.27
C LEU A 283 -17.86 6.56 -12.46
N SER A 284 -17.27 5.70 -11.61
CA SER A 284 -16.14 6.09 -10.76
C SER A 284 -14.85 6.30 -11.55
N VAL A 285 -14.49 5.36 -12.44
CA VAL A 285 -13.30 5.43 -13.30
C VAL A 285 -13.28 6.72 -14.13
N HIS A 286 -14.40 7.07 -14.70
CA HIS A 286 -14.54 8.29 -15.51
C HIS A 286 -14.86 9.55 -14.71
N SER A 287 -14.91 9.44 -13.36
CA SER A 287 -15.18 10.58 -12.47
C SER A 287 -16.49 11.30 -12.82
N VAL A 288 -17.54 10.54 -13.10
CA VAL A 288 -18.89 11.07 -13.22
C VAL A 288 -19.36 11.44 -11.81
N THR A 289 -19.77 12.70 -11.64
CA THR A 289 -20.23 13.23 -10.36
C THR A 289 -21.69 13.68 -10.46
N PRO A 290 -22.43 13.78 -9.34
CA PRO A 290 -23.76 14.36 -9.35
C PRO A 290 -23.82 15.75 -9.98
N GLU A 291 -22.82 16.58 -9.69
CA GLU A 291 -22.73 17.95 -10.22
C GLU A 291 -22.63 17.95 -11.76
N PHE A 292 -21.83 17.03 -12.32
CA PHE A 292 -21.69 16.88 -13.76
C PHE A 292 -23.03 16.48 -14.41
N VAL A 293 -23.72 15.48 -13.85
CA VAL A 293 -25.00 15.01 -14.37
C VAL A 293 -26.07 16.09 -14.23
N ASN A 294 -26.14 16.79 -13.09
CA ASN A 294 -27.09 17.86 -12.86
C ASN A 294 -26.86 19.07 -13.78
N ALA A 295 -25.61 19.39 -14.12
CA ALA A 295 -25.30 20.45 -15.08
C ALA A 295 -25.84 20.13 -16.46
N ILE A 296 -25.84 18.86 -16.89
CA ILE A 296 -26.40 18.41 -18.16
C ILE A 296 -27.94 18.41 -18.09
N LYS A 297 -28.53 17.98 -16.97
CA LYS A 297 -29.98 18.02 -16.74
C LYS A 297 -30.53 19.46 -16.80
N ALA A 298 -29.78 20.41 -16.25
CA ALA A 298 -30.15 21.84 -16.31
C ALA A 298 -30.22 22.39 -17.74
N GLU A 299 -29.54 21.75 -18.67
CA GLU A 299 -29.60 22.11 -20.10
C GLU A 299 -30.75 21.39 -20.85
N GLY A 300 -31.73 20.82 -20.12
CA GLY A 300 -32.94 20.24 -20.70
C GLY A 300 -32.89 18.74 -20.98
N PHE A 301 -31.78 18.06 -20.59
CA PHE A 301 -31.67 16.62 -20.73
C PHE A 301 -32.07 15.92 -19.40
N SER A 302 -33.35 15.88 -19.08
CA SER A 302 -33.90 15.42 -17.81
C SER A 302 -33.62 13.93 -17.51
N VAL A 303 -33.54 13.09 -18.56
CA VAL A 303 -33.30 11.66 -18.47
C VAL A 303 -31.93 11.33 -19.09
N ILE A 304 -31.01 10.87 -18.23
CA ILE A 304 -29.67 10.47 -18.64
C ILE A 304 -29.41 9.10 -17.98
N SER A 305 -29.02 8.09 -18.78
CA SER A 305 -28.61 6.81 -18.25
C SER A 305 -27.16 6.87 -17.73
N PRO A 306 -26.76 5.97 -16.82
CA PRO A 306 -25.36 5.87 -16.34
C PRO A 306 -24.35 5.78 -17.50
N ARG A 307 -24.65 4.95 -18.50
CA ARG A 307 -23.82 4.78 -19.70
C ARG A 307 -23.68 6.08 -20.52
N GLN A 308 -24.77 6.80 -20.70
CA GLN A 308 -24.73 8.10 -21.40
C GLN A 308 -23.92 9.13 -20.62
N ALA A 309 -24.06 9.17 -19.28
CA ALA A 309 -23.26 10.06 -18.44
C ALA A 309 -21.75 9.78 -18.57
N VAL A 310 -21.36 8.50 -18.63
CA VAL A 310 -19.97 8.08 -18.87
C VAL A 310 -19.52 8.54 -20.27
N GLU A 311 -20.30 8.29 -21.32
CA GLU A 311 -19.98 8.69 -22.71
C GLU A 311 -19.78 10.21 -22.83
N LEU A 312 -20.70 10.99 -22.27
CA LEU A 312 -20.59 12.45 -22.23
C LEU A 312 -19.32 12.91 -21.51
N LYS A 313 -19.00 12.27 -20.40
CA LYS A 313 -17.81 12.59 -19.62
C LYS A 313 -16.51 12.26 -20.35
N ILE A 314 -16.45 11.12 -21.05
CA ILE A 314 -15.28 10.70 -21.85
C ILE A 314 -14.99 11.74 -22.93
N HIS A 315 -16.03 12.20 -23.64
CA HIS A 315 -15.88 13.12 -24.74
C HIS A 315 -15.88 14.61 -24.32
N GLY A 316 -15.95 14.90 -23.00
CA GLY A 316 -15.93 16.29 -22.51
C GLY A 316 -17.16 17.11 -22.92
N VAL A 317 -18.33 16.45 -23.04
CA VAL A 317 -19.63 17.10 -23.23
C VAL A 317 -20.18 17.42 -21.83
N ASP A 318 -20.05 18.66 -21.43
CA ASP A 318 -20.57 19.19 -20.17
C ASP A 318 -21.66 20.25 -20.41
N GLY A 319 -22.26 20.79 -19.34
CA GLY A 319 -23.32 21.79 -19.47
C GLY A 319 -22.86 23.07 -20.21
N GLU A 320 -21.58 23.45 -20.07
CA GLU A 320 -21.05 24.63 -20.78
C GLU A 320 -20.95 24.37 -22.28
N PHE A 321 -20.45 23.20 -22.68
CA PHE A 321 -20.41 22.82 -24.08
C PHE A 321 -21.83 22.80 -24.69
N ILE A 322 -22.82 22.25 -23.99
CA ILE A 322 -24.20 22.20 -24.44
C ILE A 322 -24.75 23.61 -24.67
N ARG A 323 -24.49 24.55 -23.75
CA ARG A 323 -24.89 25.96 -23.92
C ARG A 323 -24.25 26.59 -25.15
N ARG A 324 -22.97 26.37 -25.41
CA ARG A 324 -22.28 26.85 -26.62
C ARG A 324 -22.89 26.28 -27.89
N VAL A 325 -23.22 25.00 -27.92
CA VAL A 325 -23.89 24.34 -29.07
C VAL A 325 -25.24 24.98 -29.34
N LYS A 326 -26.07 25.16 -28.30
CA LYS A 326 -27.39 25.82 -28.43
C LYS A 326 -27.29 27.27 -28.91
N ALA A 327 -26.32 28.03 -28.37
CA ALA A 327 -26.08 29.42 -28.78
C ALA A 327 -25.65 29.54 -30.27
N LYS A 328 -25.10 28.49 -30.89
CA LYS A 328 -24.80 28.44 -32.32
C LYS A 328 -25.98 27.97 -33.20
N GLY A 329 -27.16 27.87 -32.61
CA GLY A 329 -28.40 27.54 -33.35
C GLY A 329 -28.77 26.05 -33.38
N TYR A 330 -28.05 25.20 -32.69
CA TYR A 330 -28.40 23.79 -32.59
C TYR A 330 -29.30 23.56 -31.34
N ALA A 331 -30.56 24.01 -31.41
CA ALA A 331 -31.48 23.99 -30.26
C ALA A 331 -31.97 22.57 -29.90
N ASP A 332 -32.25 21.73 -30.92
CA ASP A 332 -32.90 20.41 -30.74
C ASP A 332 -31.93 19.24 -30.89
N VAL A 333 -30.71 19.38 -30.34
CA VAL A 333 -29.67 18.31 -30.41
C VAL A 333 -29.92 17.22 -29.38
N THR A 334 -29.71 16.00 -29.81
CA THR A 334 -29.67 14.82 -28.91
C THR A 334 -28.32 14.67 -28.25
N LEU A 335 -28.25 13.91 -27.11
CA LEU A 335 -26.99 13.59 -26.44
C LEU A 335 -25.96 12.96 -27.40
N LYS A 336 -26.40 12.06 -28.30
CA LYS A 336 -25.55 11.43 -29.31
C LYS A 336 -24.98 12.43 -30.31
N GLN A 337 -25.78 13.38 -30.74
CA GLN A 337 -25.32 14.45 -31.63
C GLN A 337 -24.32 15.38 -30.94
N LEU A 338 -24.52 15.70 -29.66
CA LEU A 338 -23.57 16.48 -28.89
C LEU A 338 -22.19 15.78 -28.81
N VAL A 339 -22.17 14.47 -28.58
CA VAL A 339 -20.93 13.67 -28.61
C VAL A 339 -20.27 13.76 -29.99
N ASN A 340 -21.02 13.59 -31.07
CA ASN A 340 -20.48 13.71 -32.43
C ASN A 340 -19.95 15.12 -32.74
N LEU A 341 -20.66 16.19 -32.35
CA LEU A 341 -20.20 17.57 -32.51
C LEU A 341 -18.87 17.80 -31.76
N ARG A 342 -18.72 17.16 -30.61
CA ARG A 342 -17.48 17.26 -29.81
C ARG A 342 -16.32 16.45 -30.37
N ILE A 343 -16.57 15.22 -30.86
CA ILE A 343 -15.57 14.37 -31.50
C ILE A 343 -14.99 15.03 -32.76
N HIS A 344 -15.81 15.66 -33.54
CA HIS A 344 -15.42 16.30 -34.81
C HIS A 344 -15.02 17.78 -34.65
N ASP A 345 -14.94 18.28 -33.43
CA ASP A 345 -14.56 19.67 -33.09
C ASP A 345 -15.35 20.76 -33.88
N ILE A 346 -16.64 20.45 -34.18
CA ILE A 346 -17.49 21.32 -34.96
C ILE A 346 -17.87 22.59 -34.18
N VAL A 347 -17.95 22.49 -32.87
CA VAL A 347 -18.20 23.58 -31.92
C VAL A 347 -17.08 23.67 -30.93
N LYS A 348 -16.26 24.69 -31.07
CA LYS A 348 -15.15 24.99 -30.14
C LYS A 348 -15.64 25.59 -28.82
#